data_83ca4f2bee987690733db43baa369a19
#
_entry.id   83ca4f2bee987690733db43baa369a19
#
_cell.length_a   1.000
_cell.length_b   1.000
_cell.length_c   1.000
_cell.angle_alpha   90.00
_cell.angle_beta   90.00
_cell.angle_gamma   90.00
#
_symmetry.space_group_name_H-M   'P 1'
#
loop_
_entity.id
_entity.type
_entity.pdbx_description
1 polymer ?
#
loop_
_entity_poly.entity_id
_entity_poly.type
_entity_poly.pdbx_seq_one_letter_code
_entity_poly.pdbx_strand_id
1 'polypeptide(L)'
;MKKFTRRDILKATVPSSLAMMAIPTIIPSTAFGANDRMRVAVIGINGRGKDHIKGFMSLDNVEVATLCDVDNVVLKAGAKAFEEKYNKKVNIEEDLRKVYEDKSIDAVSIATPNHWHALAAIWACQAGKDVYVEKPACHNLFEGRKLVEAATKYNRIVQNGVQLRSSVAIQEAIKHLREGLIGKVYMARGTVYKWRPDIGDLGKSPIPEGLNWDLWQGPAQAREFSKNYVHYNWHWFWEYGNGDVGNQGIHETDLCMWGLDVGLPETITAAGGKYLWNDCKETPEVLSTTYNYPKQGKVIQMEVRPWMTNKEDGVEVGNIFYGDKGYMVINGYNDYKTYLGKNREPGPARNAGGDHYKNFIDAVRAKDKSLLNGPVETAHLAASIAHLGNISYRLGRTLHFDPTKESFVGDKEANAMLTRKYRAPFVVPDKV
;
A
#
# COMPACT_ATOMS: atom_id res chain seq x y z
N MET A 1 -1.96 63.55 6.04
CA MET A 1 -1.97 62.09 5.78
C MET A 1 -3.44 61.65 5.60
N LYS A 2 -3.87 61.40 4.35
CA LYS A 2 -5.24 60.92 4.08
C LYS A 2 -5.29 59.40 4.33
N LYS A 3 -6.20 58.94 5.18
CA LYS A 3 -6.47 57.54 5.44
C LYS A 3 -7.26 56.97 4.26
N PHE A 4 -6.70 55.93 3.60
CA PHE A 4 -7.41 55.15 2.59
C PHE A 4 -8.45 54.24 3.26
N THR A 5 -9.67 54.24 2.72
CA THR A 5 -10.75 53.37 3.20
C THR A 5 -10.87 52.11 2.33
N ARG A 6 -11.49 51.05 2.88
CA ARG A 6 -11.75 49.80 2.17
C ARG A 6 -12.48 49.94 0.82
N ARG A 7 -13.12 51.08 0.60
CA ARG A 7 -13.89 51.38 -0.62
C ARG A 7 -13.03 51.92 -1.78
N ASP A 8 -11.80 52.39 -1.47
CA ASP A 8 -10.90 52.96 -2.48
C ASP A 8 -10.09 51.86 -3.20
N ILE A 9 -10.02 50.67 -2.63
CA ILE A 9 -9.32 49.50 -3.19
C ILE A 9 -10.15 48.77 -4.26
N LEU A 10 -11.47 48.98 -4.28
CA LEU A 10 -12.38 48.25 -5.19
C LEU A 10 -12.63 48.96 -6.54
N LYS A 11 -11.95 50.06 -6.85
CA LYS A 11 -12.18 50.84 -8.09
C LYS A 11 -11.04 50.85 -9.10
N ALA A 12 -10.04 50.01 -8.95
CA ALA A 12 -8.98 49.88 -9.96
C ALA A 12 -9.25 48.63 -10.84
N THR A 13 -10.10 48.79 -11.82
CA THR A 13 -10.27 47.82 -12.93
C THR A 13 -9.24 48.10 -14.01
N VAL A 14 -8.37 47.15 -14.29
CA VAL A 14 -7.63 47.03 -15.56
C VAL A 14 -7.72 45.56 -16.00
N PRO A 15 -8.10 45.28 -17.25
CA PRO A 15 -8.21 43.90 -17.74
C PRO A 15 -6.86 43.41 -18.25
N SER A 16 -6.37 42.35 -17.67
CA SER A 16 -5.29 41.55 -18.28
C SER A 16 -5.46 40.11 -17.85
N SER A 17 -5.70 39.27 -18.83
CA SER A 17 -5.72 37.82 -18.79
C SER A 17 -4.40 37.28 -18.27
N LEU A 18 -4.35 36.89 -17.00
CA LEU A 18 -3.30 36.10 -16.40
C LEU A 18 -3.97 34.90 -15.73
N ALA A 19 -3.66 33.73 -16.25
CA ALA A 19 -4.02 32.45 -15.63
C ALA A 19 -3.54 32.45 -14.18
N MET A 20 -4.47 32.45 -13.21
CA MET A 20 -4.14 32.22 -11.81
C MET A 20 -3.70 30.76 -11.66
N MET A 21 -2.40 30.51 -11.62
CA MET A 21 -1.90 29.33 -10.95
C MET A 21 -2.30 29.44 -9.49
N ALA A 22 -3.16 28.53 -9.03
CA ALA A 22 -3.47 28.36 -7.62
C ALA A 22 -2.19 27.94 -6.89
N ILE A 23 -1.52 28.91 -6.27
CA ILE A 23 -0.45 28.64 -5.32
C ILE A 23 -1.12 27.97 -4.12
N PRO A 24 -0.73 26.76 -3.69
CA PRO A 24 -1.26 26.16 -2.49
C PRO A 24 -0.94 27.09 -1.32
N THR A 25 -1.97 27.62 -0.67
CA THR A 25 -1.82 28.44 0.52
C THR A 25 -1.30 27.55 1.64
N ILE A 26 -0.02 27.64 1.95
CA ILE A 26 0.57 27.02 3.14
C ILE A 26 0.00 27.78 4.34
N ILE A 27 -0.96 27.16 5.04
CA ILE A 27 -1.47 27.69 6.31
C ILE A 27 -0.35 27.50 7.35
N PRO A 28 0.14 28.56 8.00
CA PRO A 28 1.18 28.44 9.01
C PRO A 28 0.73 27.52 10.15
N SER A 29 1.61 26.67 10.67
CA SER A 29 1.34 25.73 11.77
C SER A 29 0.84 26.42 13.05
N THR A 30 1.11 27.71 13.22
CA THR A 30 0.65 28.55 14.34
C THR A 30 -0.83 28.92 14.28
N ALA A 31 -1.54 28.63 13.18
CA ALA A 31 -2.98 28.94 13.03
C ALA A 31 -3.91 27.87 13.62
N PHE A 32 -3.37 26.73 14.07
CA PHE A 32 -4.17 25.66 14.64
C PHE A 32 -4.27 25.80 16.17
N GLY A 33 -5.48 25.96 16.68
CA GLY A 33 -5.77 25.90 18.13
C GLY A 33 -5.59 24.49 18.68
N ALA A 34 -5.61 24.35 20.01
CA ALA A 34 -5.50 23.04 20.69
C ALA A 34 -6.61 22.04 20.26
N ASN A 35 -7.73 22.55 19.71
CA ASN A 35 -8.85 21.76 19.20
C ASN A 35 -8.63 21.21 17.77
N ASP A 36 -7.58 21.65 17.07
CA ASP A 36 -7.30 21.25 15.68
C ASP A 36 -6.27 20.13 15.57
N ARG A 37 -5.94 19.49 16.71
CA ARG A 37 -5.01 18.37 16.74
C ARG A 37 -5.65 17.12 16.15
N MET A 38 -5.03 16.55 15.11
CA MET A 38 -5.45 15.29 14.51
C MET A 38 -5.07 14.11 15.42
N ARG A 39 -6.04 13.34 15.85
CA ARG A 39 -5.86 12.19 16.74
C ARG A 39 -5.89 10.90 15.94
N VAL A 40 -4.77 10.18 15.91
CA VAL A 40 -4.59 8.95 15.13
C VAL A 40 -4.48 7.76 16.07
N ALA A 41 -5.15 6.66 15.77
CA ALA A 41 -4.89 5.37 16.38
C ALA A 41 -4.04 4.50 15.44
N VAL A 42 -3.05 3.79 15.99
CA VAL A 42 -2.21 2.85 15.22
C VAL A 42 -2.56 1.43 15.61
N ILE A 43 -2.99 0.62 14.62
CA ILE A 43 -3.48 -0.74 14.76
C ILE A 43 -2.47 -1.72 14.15
N GLY A 44 -1.94 -2.65 14.96
CA GLY A 44 -0.83 -3.54 14.60
C GLY A 44 0.52 -2.84 14.82
N ILE A 45 1.13 -3.01 16.00
CA ILE A 45 2.30 -2.21 16.40
C ILE A 45 3.61 -3.01 16.51
N ASN A 46 3.59 -4.32 16.28
CA ASN A 46 4.79 -5.14 16.48
C ASN A 46 5.87 -4.92 15.41
N GLY A 47 5.48 -4.73 14.15
CA GLY A 47 6.36 -4.54 13.00
C GLY A 47 6.28 -3.12 12.42
N ARG A 48 5.68 -3.03 11.24
CA ARG A 48 5.53 -1.80 10.45
C ARG A 48 4.82 -0.67 11.20
N GLY A 49 3.92 -0.99 12.13
CA GLY A 49 3.25 0.02 12.96
C GLY A 49 4.21 0.90 13.77
N LYS A 50 5.42 0.44 14.07
CA LYS A 50 6.46 1.27 14.72
C LYS A 50 6.89 2.44 13.83
N ASP A 51 6.99 2.21 12.52
CA ASP A 51 7.28 3.27 11.56
C ASP A 51 6.09 4.23 11.42
N HIS A 52 4.85 3.72 11.50
CA HIS A 52 3.65 4.56 11.50
C HIS A 52 3.63 5.49 12.72
N ILE A 53 3.86 4.95 13.93
CA ILE A 53 3.98 5.76 15.15
C ILE A 53 5.03 6.85 14.97
N LYS A 54 6.24 6.49 14.48
CA LYS A 54 7.31 7.45 14.23
C LYS A 54 6.92 8.51 13.20
N GLY A 55 6.30 8.09 12.09
CA GLY A 55 5.88 8.98 11.01
C GLY A 55 4.83 9.99 11.47
N PHE A 56 3.75 9.54 12.11
CA PHE A 56 2.71 10.45 12.59
C PHE A 56 3.18 11.37 13.72
N MET A 57 4.00 10.85 14.66
CA MET A 57 4.54 11.65 15.76
C MET A 57 5.59 12.69 15.32
N SER A 58 6.09 12.62 14.09
CA SER A 58 6.98 13.63 13.52
C SER A 58 6.24 14.82 12.89
N LEU A 59 4.92 14.75 12.77
CA LEU A 59 4.11 15.78 12.12
C LEU A 59 3.53 16.79 13.13
N ASP A 60 3.48 18.04 12.72
CA ASP A 60 2.89 19.10 13.52
C ASP A 60 1.38 18.89 13.73
N ASN A 61 0.91 19.12 14.96
CA ASN A 61 -0.48 18.98 15.35
C ASN A 61 -1.10 17.59 15.02
N VAL A 62 -0.28 16.54 15.10
CA VAL A 62 -0.72 15.15 15.05
C VAL A 62 -0.38 14.47 16.37
N GLU A 63 -1.28 13.67 16.87
CA GLU A 63 -1.13 12.88 18.08
C GLU A 63 -1.45 11.42 17.79
N VAL A 64 -0.54 10.51 18.12
CA VAL A 64 -0.89 9.10 18.25
C VAL A 64 -1.53 8.93 19.62
N ALA A 65 -2.86 8.82 19.63
CA ALA A 65 -3.68 8.82 20.85
C ALA A 65 -3.93 7.40 21.38
N THR A 66 -3.91 6.38 20.52
CA THR A 66 -4.20 4.99 20.87
C THR A 66 -3.30 4.04 20.10
N LEU A 67 -2.76 3.04 20.79
CA LEU A 67 -2.10 1.88 20.21
C LEU A 67 -3.03 0.67 20.34
N CYS A 68 -3.16 -0.11 19.26
CA CYS A 68 -3.99 -1.31 19.26
C CYS A 68 -3.20 -2.51 18.74
N ASP A 69 -3.20 -3.61 19.48
CA ASP A 69 -2.61 -4.89 19.06
C ASP A 69 -3.27 -6.04 19.83
N VAL A 70 -3.49 -7.15 19.17
CA VAL A 70 -4.09 -8.36 19.77
C VAL A 70 -3.13 -9.17 20.63
N ASP A 71 -1.87 -8.77 20.68
CA ASP A 71 -0.86 -9.31 21.59
C ASP A 71 -0.59 -8.31 22.73
N ASN A 72 -1.08 -8.63 23.91
CA ASN A 72 -0.97 -7.79 25.09
C ASN A 72 0.48 -7.59 25.57
N VAL A 73 1.39 -8.51 25.26
CA VAL A 73 2.81 -8.36 25.58
C VAL A 73 3.41 -7.28 24.67
N VAL A 74 3.14 -7.37 23.38
CA VAL A 74 3.53 -6.37 22.39
C VAL A 74 2.93 -5.01 22.71
N LEU A 75 1.65 -4.97 23.07
CA LEU A 75 0.91 -3.76 23.36
C LEU A 75 1.47 -2.99 24.56
N LYS A 76 1.70 -3.69 25.68
CA LYS A 76 2.29 -3.10 26.88
C LYS A 76 3.73 -2.61 26.65
N ALA A 77 4.55 -3.43 25.96
CA ALA A 77 5.90 -3.04 25.59
C ALA A 77 5.93 -1.82 24.67
N GLY A 78 5.01 -1.77 23.69
CA GLY A 78 4.86 -0.64 22.78
C GLY A 78 4.44 0.65 23.48
N ALA A 79 3.48 0.58 24.42
CA ALA A 79 3.04 1.73 25.20
C ALA A 79 4.18 2.29 26.09
N LYS A 80 4.93 1.40 26.74
CA LYS A 80 6.11 1.79 27.54
C LYS A 80 7.16 2.49 26.67
N ALA A 81 7.53 1.90 25.53
CA ALA A 81 8.49 2.49 24.61
C ALA A 81 8.01 3.84 24.04
N PHE A 82 6.70 3.99 23.82
CA PHE A 82 6.09 5.25 23.41
C PHE A 82 6.22 6.32 24.48
N GLU A 83 5.88 6.00 25.75
CA GLU A 83 6.00 6.92 26.88
C GLU A 83 7.46 7.36 27.10
N GLU A 84 8.39 6.43 27.08
CA GLU A 84 9.83 6.72 27.22
C GLU A 84 10.35 7.63 26.12
N LYS A 85 9.91 7.41 24.87
CA LYS A 85 10.43 8.17 23.72
C LYS A 85 9.81 9.55 23.56
N TYR A 86 8.51 9.68 23.81
CA TYR A 86 7.76 10.91 23.52
C TYR A 86 7.38 11.69 24.76
N ASN A 87 7.68 11.16 25.96
CA ASN A 87 7.26 11.71 27.26
C ASN A 87 5.75 12.01 27.33
N LYS A 88 4.95 11.09 26.77
CA LYS A 88 3.49 11.16 26.67
C LYS A 88 2.88 9.80 26.92
N LYS A 89 1.76 9.77 27.63
CA LYS A 89 0.96 8.56 27.75
C LYS A 89 0.16 8.34 26.47
N VAL A 90 -0.10 7.07 26.15
CA VAL A 90 -0.94 6.66 25.04
C VAL A 90 -1.97 5.65 25.53
N ASN A 91 -3.19 5.70 25.01
CA ASN A 91 -4.20 4.68 25.29
C ASN A 91 -3.80 3.37 24.63
N ILE A 92 -4.20 2.25 25.23
CA ILE A 92 -3.99 0.91 24.69
C ILE A 92 -5.31 0.18 24.54
N GLU A 93 -5.48 -0.58 23.46
CA GLU A 93 -6.68 -1.33 23.16
C GLU A 93 -6.31 -2.66 22.47
N GLU A 94 -6.96 -3.75 22.85
CA GLU A 94 -6.73 -5.06 22.23
C GLU A 94 -7.58 -5.24 20.98
N ASP A 95 -8.82 -4.77 21.00
CA ASP A 95 -9.81 -4.95 19.95
C ASP A 95 -10.01 -3.66 19.13
N LEU A 96 -9.64 -3.69 17.86
CA LEU A 96 -9.78 -2.55 16.95
C LEU A 96 -11.20 -1.98 16.87
N ARG A 97 -12.25 -2.79 17.15
CA ARG A 97 -13.65 -2.33 17.17
C ARG A 97 -13.86 -1.29 18.26
N LYS A 98 -13.19 -1.41 19.40
CA LYS A 98 -13.21 -0.43 20.49
C LYS A 98 -12.56 0.89 20.10
N VAL A 99 -11.48 0.83 19.33
CA VAL A 99 -10.85 2.03 18.75
C VAL A 99 -11.83 2.79 17.86
N TYR A 100 -12.67 2.08 17.09
CA TYR A 100 -13.65 2.72 16.19
C TYR A 100 -14.84 3.35 16.93
N GLU A 101 -15.18 2.84 18.13
CA GLU A 101 -16.20 3.42 19.01
C GLU A 101 -15.76 4.78 19.60
N ASP A 102 -14.45 5.03 19.76
CA ASP A 102 -13.90 6.28 20.29
C ASP A 102 -14.09 7.45 19.31
N LYS A 103 -15.00 8.36 19.66
CA LYS A 103 -15.32 9.54 18.83
C LYS A 103 -14.19 10.58 18.82
N SER A 104 -13.23 10.50 19.72
CA SER A 104 -12.09 11.41 19.78
C SER A 104 -10.97 11.03 18.80
N ILE A 105 -11.04 9.86 18.16
CA ILE A 105 -10.11 9.44 17.11
C ILE A 105 -10.62 9.93 15.76
N ASP A 106 -9.81 10.68 15.02
CA ASP A 106 -10.13 11.21 13.71
C ASP A 106 -9.78 10.22 12.59
N ALA A 107 -8.61 9.60 12.70
CA ALA A 107 -8.10 8.69 11.70
C ALA A 107 -7.45 7.45 12.32
N VAL A 108 -7.39 6.38 11.55
CA VAL A 108 -6.71 5.14 11.94
C VAL A 108 -5.62 4.77 10.96
N SER A 109 -4.55 4.17 11.48
CA SER A 109 -3.44 3.66 10.70
C SER A 109 -3.31 2.17 10.92
N ILE A 110 -3.53 1.37 9.87
CA ILE A 110 -3.65 -0.08 9.93
C ILE A 110 -2.38 -0.72 9.39
N ALA A 111 -1.66 -1.47 10.23
CA ALA A 111 -0.44 -2.20 9.92
C ALA A 111 -0.48 -3.65 10.47
N THR A 112 -1.65 -4.22 10.46
CA THR A 112 -1.94 -5.63 10.80
C THR A 112 -1.42 -6.58 9.71
N PRO A 113 -1.51 -7.91 9.84
CA PRO A 113 -1.35 -8.83 8.72
C PRO A 113 -2.37 -8.59 7.61
N ASN A 114 -2.02 -8.98 6.38
CA ASN A 114 -2.78 -8.66 5.15
C ASN A 114 -4.27 -9.02 5.22
N HIS A 115 -4.59 -10.17 5.82
CA HIS A 115 -5.95 -10.68 5.89
C HIS A 115 -6.93 -9.77 6.67
N TRP A 116 -6.39 -8.86 7.49
CA TRP A 116 -7.18 -7.90 8.24
C TRP A 116 -7.38 -6.55 7.53
N HIS A 117 -6.50 -6.19 6.59
CA HIS A 117 -6.41 -4.82 6.06
C HIS A 117 -7.75 -4.29 5.56
N ALA A 118 -8.41 -5.03 4.65
CA ALA A 118 -9.65 -4.56 4.04
C ALA A 118 -10.80 -4.46 5.05
N LEU A 119 -11.04 -5.51 5.84
CA LEU A 119 -12.15 -5.51 6.80
C LEU A 119 -11.98 -4.42 7.87
N ALA A 120 -10.76 -4.28 8.40
CA ALA A 120 -10.45 -3.22 9.36
C ALA A 120 -10.68 -1.82 8.76
N ALA A 121 -10.25 -1.59 7.52
CA ALA A 121 -10.43 -0.32 6.83
C ALA A 121 -11.92 -0.04 6.49
N ILE A 122 -12.68 -1.06 6.08
CA ILE A 122 -14.13 -0.95 5.82
C ILE A 122 -14.85 -0.54 7.10
N TRP A 123 -14.59 -1.22 8.22
CA TRP A 123 -15.21 -0.89 9.51
C TRP A 123 -14.82 0.51 10.01
N ALA A 124 -13.58 0.92 9.77
CA ALA A 124 -13.14 2.28 10.08
C ALA A 124 -13.91 3.33 9.26
N CYS A 125 -14.11 3.10 7.95
CA CYS A 125 -14.93 3.96 7.09
C CYS A 125 -16.38 4.04 7.61
N GLN A 126 -16.99 2.91 7.97
CA GLN A 126 -18.33 2.85 8.54
C GLN A 126 -18.45 3.62 9.87
N ALA A 127 -17.38 3.62 10.67
CA ALA A 127 -17.30 4.37 11.93
C ALA A 127 -16.97 5.86 11.74
N GLY A 128 -16.82 6.32 10.49
CA GLY A 128 -16.54 7.71 10.16
C GLY A 128 -15.07 8.12 10.31
N LYS A 129 -14.13 7.15 10.37
CA LYS A 129 -12.70 7.41 10.47
C LYS A 129 -12.06 7.50 9.09
N ASP A 130 -11.08 8.39 8.91
CA ASP A 130 -10.18 8.36 7.77
C ASP A 130 -9.08 7.31 7.99
N VAL A 131 -8.54 6.75 6.90
CA VAL A 131 -7.76 5.51 7.00
C VAL A 131 -6.44 5.62 6.24
N TYR A 132 -5.35 5.30 6.93
CA TYR A 132 -4.09 4.91 6.31
C TYR A 132 -3.96 3.38 6.46
N VAL A 133 -3.96 2.63 5.37
CA VAL A 133 -3.84 1.16 5.40
C VAL A 133 -2.58 0.70 4.70
N GLU A 134 -1.81 -0.16 5.37
CA GLU A 134 -0.62 -0.76 4.75
C GLU A 134 -0.97 -1.63 3.53
N LYS A 135 0.03 -1.77 2.67
CA LYS A 135 -0.02 -2.62 1.48
C LYS A 135 0.16 -4.11 1.85
N PRO A 136 -0.46 -5.03 1.11
CA PRO A 136 -1.57 -4.82 0.18
C PRO A 136 -2.83 -4.37 0.91
N ALA A 137 -3.58 -3.43 0.36
CA ALA A 137 -4.79 -2.92 1.02
C ALA A 137 -5.91 -3.97 1.21
N CYS A 138 -5.79 -5.10 0.55
CA CYS A 138 -6.73 -6.21 0.60
C CYS A 138 -6.03 -7.56 0.40
N HIS A 139 -6.66 -8.63 0.85
CA HIS A 139 -6.16 -9.99 0.70
C HIS A 139 -6.66 -10.69 -0.57
N ASN A 140 -7.71 -10.18 -1.22
CA ASN A 140 -8.25 -10.62 -2.50
C ASN A 140 -8.99 -9.47 -3.22
N LEU A 141 -9.38 -9.67 -4.48
CA LEU A 141 -10.01 -8.62 -5.30
C LEU A 141 -11.34 -8.14 -4.72
N PHE A 142 -12.20 -9.05 -4.27
CA PHE A 142 -13.50 -8.70 -3.70
C PHE A 142 -13.35 -7.73 -2.51
N GLU A 143 -12.44 -8.04 -1.60
CA GLU A 143 -12.15 -7.17 -0.45
C GLU A 143 -11.71 -5.77 -0.87
N GLY A 144 -10.83 -5.68 -1.87
CA GLY A 144 -10.33 -4.39 -2.38
C GLY A 144 -11.45 -3.54 -2.99
N ARG A 145 -12.33 -4.14 -3.79
CA ARG A 145 -13.50 -3.44 -4.36
C ARG A 145 -14.47 -3.00 -3.27
N LYS A 146 -14.71 -3.82 -2.24
CA LYS A 146 -15.55 -3.44 -1.10
C LYS A 146 -14.95 -2.29 -0.27
N LEU A 147 -13.64 -2.24 -0.16
CA LEU A 147 -12.98 -1.10 0.49
C LEU A 147 -13.16 0.20 -0.31
N VAL A 148 -13.06 0.16 -1.64
CA VAL A 148 -13.33 1.31 -2.51
C VAL A 148 -14.79 1.79 -2.36
N GLU A 149 -15.74 0.84 -2.38
CA GLU A 149 -17.16 1.12 -2.18
C GLU A 149 -17.41 1.79 -0.80
N ALA A 150 -16.78 1.27 0.27
CA ALA A 150 -16.92 1.83 1.62
C ALA A 150 -16.34 3.24 1.71
N ALA A 151 -15.13 3.47 1.22
CA ALA A 151 -14.51 4.79 1.21
C ALA A 151 -15.37 5.82 0.48
N THR A 152 -15.99 5.42 -0.63
CA THR A 152 -16.87 6.27 -1.43
C THR A 152 -18.19 6.55 -0.70
N LYS A 153 -18.86 5.50 -0.22
CA LYS A 153 -20.17 5.59 0.44
C LYS A 153 -20.13 6.45 1.71
N TYR A 154 -19.11 6.25 2.53
CA TYR A 154 -18.95 6.98 3.80
C TYR A 154 -18.13 8.26 3.66
N ASN A 155 -17.74 8.63 2.42
CA ASN A 155 -16.93 9.81 2.11
C ASN A 155 -15.69 9.93 2.99
N ARG A 156 -14.90 8.84 3.07
CA ARG A 156 -13.67 8.80 3.86
C ARG A 156 -12.43 8.92 2.99
N ILE A 157 -11.40 9.52 3.56
CA ILE A 157 -10.08 9.63 2.97
C ILE A 157 -9.33 8.33 3.29
N VAL A 158 -9.00 7.55 2.27
CA VAL A 158 -8.30 6.26 2.43
C VAL A 158 -7.03 6.27 1.59
N GLN A 159 -5.87 6.20 2.27
CA GLN A 159 -4.56 6.11 1.65
C GLN A 159 -3.92 4.75 1.87
N ASN A 160 -3.34 4.19 0.82
CA ASN A 160 -2.54 2.96 0.85
C ASN A 160 -1.07 3.26 1.20
N GLY A 161 -0.45 2.39 1.98
CA GLY A 161 0.96 2.45 2.37
C GLY A 161 1.95 2.16 1.23
N VAL A 162 1.77 2.76 0.05
CA VAL A 162 2.70 2.70 -1.10
C VAL A 162 3.59 3.94 -1.12
N GLN A 163 4.54 4.01 -0.19
CA GLN A 163 5.30 5.22 0.13
C GLN A 163 6.08 5.80 -1.05
N LEU A 164 6.55 4.95 -2.00
CA LEU A 164 7.26 5.45 -3.18
C LEU A 164 6.44 6.42 -4.04
N ARG A 165 5.11 6.38 -4.00
CA ARG A 165 4.25 7.34 -4.71
C ARG A 165 4.39 8.77 -4.18
N SER A 166 4.90 8.96 -2.96
CA SER A 166 5.22 10.28 -2.40
C SER A 166 6.67 10.71 -2.63
N SER A 167 7.51 9.84 -3.17
CA SER A 167 8.90 10.19 -3.50
C SER A 167 8.96 11.20 -4.64
N VAL A 168 9.64 12.32 -4.41
CA VAL A 168 9.83 13.38 -5.42
C VAL A 168 10.57 12.84 -6.64
N ALA A 169 11.58 11.97 -6.43
CA ALA A 169 12.31 11.37 -7.54
C ALA A 169 11.43 10.43 -8.36
N ILE A 170 10.59 9.63 -7.72
CA ILE A 170 9.70 8.71 -8.43
C ILE A 170 8.61 9.47 -9.20
N GLN A 171 8.02 10.51 -8.62
CA GLN A 171 7.07 11.37 -9.33
C GLN A 171 7.69 12.02 -10.57
N GLU A 172 8.94 12.48 -10.46
CA GLU A 172 9.70 13.02 -11.59
C GLU A 172 9.99 11.93 -12.65
N ALA A 173 10.38 10.73 -12.21
CA ALA A 173 10.59 9.58 -13.10
C ALA A 173 9.34 9.26 -13.91
N ILE A 174 8.17 9.17 -13.27
CA ILE A 174 6.89 8.93 -13.94
C ILE A 174 6.55 10.06 -14.92
N LYS A 175 6.79 11.31 -14.52
CA LYS A 175 6.64 12.46 -15.43
C LYS A 175 7.50 12.30 -16.68
N HIS A 176 8.77 11.97 -16.55
CA HIS A 176 9.67 11.73 -17.68
C HIS A 176 9.21 10.59 -18.58
N LEU A 177 8.66 9.49 -18.02
CA LEU A 177 8.06 8.41 -18.82
C LEU A 177 6.87 8.91 -19.64
N ARG A 178 5.99 9.75 -19.04
CA ARG A 178 4.82 10.34 -19.70
C ARG A 178 5.21 11.35 -20.79
N GLU A 179 6.28 12.10 -20.59
CA GLU A 179 6.81 13.08 -21.55
C GLU A 179 7.64 12.41 -22.67
N GLY A 180 7.82 11.08 -22.64
CA GLY A 180 8.50 10.32 -23.68
C GLY A 180 10.02 10.44 -23.66
N LEU A 181 10.64 10.70 -22.50
CA LEU A 181 12.09 10.79 -22.35
C LEU A 181 12.83 9.58 -22.95
N ILE A 182 12.30 8.38 -22.72
CA ILE A 182 12.83 7.12 -23.29
C ILE A 182 12.03 6.62 -24.51
N GLY A 183 11.24 7.50 -25.11
CA GLY A 183 10.38 7.19 -26.26
C GLY A 183 9.09 6.45 -25.86
N LYS A 184 8.57 5.59 -26.74
CA LYS A 184 7.38 4.78 -26.49
C LYS A 184 7.74 3.65 -25.51
N VAL A 185 7.23 3.75 -24.27
CA VAL A 185 7.43 2.72 -23.25
C VAL A 185 6.48 1.55 -23.54
N TYR A 186 7.03 0.38 -23.80
CA TYR A 186 6.28 -0.82 -24.16
C TYR A 186 6.34 -1.93 -23.12
N MET A 187 7.35 -1.88 -22.23
CA MET A 187 7.55 -2.91 -21.22
C MET A 187 8.03 -2.29 -19.90
N ALA A 188 7.55 -2.84 -18.81
CA ALA A 188 8.11 -2.62 -17.47
C ALA A 188 8.44 -3.95 -16.80
N ARG A 189 9.50 -3.97 -16.04
CA ARG A 189 9.91 -5.12 -15.23
C ARG A 189 10.02 -4.72 -13.78
N GLY A 190 9.38 -5.48 -12.89
CA GLY A 190 9.55 -5.40 -11.44
C GLY A 190 10.37 -6.58 -10.93
N THR A 191 11.30 -6.33 -10.01
CA THR A 191 12.15 -7.37 -9.42
C THR A 191 12.13 -7.30 -7.91
N VAL A 192 12.07 -8.48 -7.28
CA VAL A 192 12.22 -8.65 -5.83
C VAL A 192 13.21 -9.80 -5.59
N TYR A 193 14.46 -9.45 -5.46
CA TYR A 193 15.54 -10.37 -5.13
C TYR A 193 15.94 -10.13 -3.67
N LYS A 194 15.27 -10.82 -2.76
CA LYS A 194 15.35 -10.53 -1.33
C LYS A 194 15.53 -11.80 -0.52
N TRP A 195 16.52 -11.82 0.37
CA TRP A 195 16.75 -12.96 1.25
C TRP A 195 15.49 -13.35 2.02
N ARG A 196 15.06 -14.58 1.83
CA ARG A 196 13.95 -15.22 2.55
C ARG A 196 14.43 -16.58 3.06
N PRO A 197 14.80 -16.68 4.36
CA PRO A 197 15.34 -17.91 4.91
C PRO A 197 14.30 -19.03 4.98
N ASP A 198 14.79 -20.23 5.21
CA ASP A 198 14.00 -21.36 5.69
C ASP A 198 13.28 -21.00 6.98
N ILE A 199 12.01 -21.39 7.11
CA ILE A 199 11.18 -21.17 8.30
C ILE A 199 10.89 -22.47 9.08
N GLY A 200 11.44 -23.61 8.64
CA GLY A 200 11.25 -24.92 9.24
C GLY A 200 9.85 -25.49 9.08
N ASP A 201 9.53 -26.47 9.90
CA ASP A 201 8.27 -27.18 9.86
C ASP A 201 7.13 -26.43 10.57
N LEU A 202 5.89 -26.65 10.11
CA LEU A 202 4.69 -26.17 10.75
C LEU A 202 4.36 -27.02 11.98
N GLY A 203 5.10 -26.85 13.06
CA GLY A 203 4.82 -27.53 14.32
C GLY A 203 3.61 -26.94 15.05
N LYS A 204 2.85 -27.78 15.76
CA LYS A 204 1.88 -27.33 16.75
C LYS A 204 2.61 -26.73 17.96
N SER A 205 2.12 -25.63 18.47
CA SER A 205 2.65 -24.99 19.67
C SER A 205 1.50 -24.38 20.49
N PRO A 206 1.67 -24.22 21.81
CA PRO A 206 0.68 -23.50 22.59
C PRO A 206 0.62 -22.04 22.14
N ILE A 207 -0.56 -21.44 22.25
CA ILE A 207 -0.74 -20.03 22.01
C ILE A 207 0.07 -19.27 23.07
N PRO A 208 0.94 -18.29 22.70
CA PRO A 208 1.69 -17.51 23.65
C PRO A 208 0.77 -16.77 24.63
N GLU A 209 1.21 -16.64 25.87
CA GLU A 209 0.50 -15.83 26.85
C GLU A 209 0.37 -14.38 26.34
N GLY A 210 -0.84 -13.84 26.43
CA GLY A 210 -1.15 -12.48 25.99
C GLY A 210 -1.57 -12.34 24.53
N LEU A 211 -1.39 -13.35 23.67
CA LEU A 211 -1.85 -13.32 22.30
C LEU A 211 -3.32 -13.78 22.19
N ASN A 212 -4.20 -12.90 21.75
CA ASN A 212 -5.57 -13.25 21.40
C ASN A 212 -5.59 -13.85 19.98
N TRP A 213 -5.45 -15.18 19.91
CA TRP A 213 -5.39 -15.90 18.63
C TRP A 213 -6.68 -15.80 17.82
N ASP A 214 -7.84 -15.71 18.47
CA ASP A 214 -9.13 -15.54 17.79
C ASP A 214 -9.21 -14.19 17.06
N LEU A 215 -8.88 -13.10 17.73
CA LEU A 215 -8.80 -11.77 17.11
C LEU A 215 -7.68 -11.69 16.08
N TRP A 216 -6.53 -12.36 16.31
CA TRP A 216 -5.46 -12.37 15.34
C TRP A 216 -5.87 -13.02 14.01
N GLN A 217 -6.58 -14.16 14.06
CA GLN A 217 -7.11 -14.81 12.86
C GLN A 217 -8.18 -13.98 12.15
N GLY A 218 -9.05 -13.30 12.92
CA GLY A 218 -10.08 -12.41 12.38
C GLY A 218 -10.86 -13.02 11.22
N PRO A 219 -10.85 -12.42 10.02
CA PRO A 219 -11.62 -12.89 8.85
C PRO A 219 -11.07 -14.17 8.21
N ALA A 220 -9.87 -14.60 8.57
CA ALA A 220 -9.25 -15.83 8.07
C ALA A 220 -9.98 -17.07 8.62
N GLN A 221 -9.94 -18.19 7.89
CA GLN A 221 -10.46 -19.45 8.41
C GLN A 221 -9.64 -19.92 9.62
N ALA A 222 -10.33 -20.48 10.61
CA ALA A 222 -9.67 -20.92 11.83
C ALA A 222 -8.66 -22.02 11.56
N ARG A 223 -7.45 -21.82 12.08
CA ARG A 223 -6.37 -22.82 12.09
C ARG A 223 -5.85 -23.02 13.51
N GLU A 224 -5.33 -24.20 13.80
CA GLU A 224 -4.55 -24.42 15.03
C GLU A 224 -3.32 -23.50 15.04
N PHE A 225 -2.96 -23.03 16.21
CA PHE A 225 -1.81 -22.13 16.34
C PHE A 225 -0.49 -22.84 16.01
N SER A 226 0.36 -22.14 15.29
CA SER A 226 1.78 -22.45 15.13
C SER A 226 2.61 -21.18 15.33
N LYS A 227 3.72 -21.31 16.04
CA LYS A 227 4.69 -20.20 16.19
C LYS A 227 5.22 -19.67 14.85
N ASN A 228 5.12 -20.48 13.79
CA ASN A 228 5.53 -20.06 12.44
C ASN A 228 4.55 -19.09 11.77
N TYR A 229 3.36 -18.86 12.28
CA TYR A 229 2.48 -17.79 11.75
C TYR A 229 2.88 -16.40 12.26
N VAL A 230 3.22 -16.28 13.54
CA VAL A 230 3.47 -15.01 14.20
C VAL A 230 4.97 -14.80 14.48
N HIS A 231 5.49 -13.55 14.38
CA HIS A 231 4.73 -12.34 14.01
C HIS A 231 5.02 -11.90 12.58
N TYR A 232 5.85 -12.64 11.81
CA TYR A 232 6.29 -12.24 10.47
C TYR A 232 5.94 -13.26 9.38
N ASN A 233 6.07 -14.57 9.66
CA ASN A 233 6.00 -15.58 8.61
C ASN A 233 4.60 -15.84 8.06
N TRP A 234 3.56 -15.22 8.63
CA TRP A 234 2.21 -15.24 8.08
C TRP A 234 2.18 -14.81 6.59
N HIS A 235 3.12 -14.04 6.12
CA HIS A 235 3.27 -13.67 4.71
C HIS A 235 3.28 -14.87 3.75
N TRP A 236 3.77 -16.02 4.22
CA TRP A 236 4.02 -17.21 3.42
C TRP A 236 2.90 -18.25 3.47
N PHE A 237 1.78 -17.93 4.10
CA PHE A 237 0.61 -18.78 4.21
C PHE A 237 -0.58 -18.13 3.53
N TRP A 238 -1.21 -18.85 2.56
CA TRP A 238 -2.29 -18.31 1.72
C TRP A 238 -3.49 -17.78 2.51
N GLU A 239 -3.71 -18.28 3.73
CA GLU A 239 -4.80 -17.83 4.58
C GLU A 239 -4.58 -16.43 5.15
N TYR A 240 -3.32 -16.03 5.35
CA TYR A 240 -2.96 -14.79 6.04
C TYR A 240 -2.21 -13.79 5.17
N GLY A 241 -1.42 -14.29 4.23
CA GLY A 241 -0.57 -13.48 3.36
C GLY A 241 -0.70 -13.86 1.89
N ASN A 242 0.11 -13.23 1.05
CA ASN A 242 0.04 -13.34 -0.41
C ASN A 242 1.41 -13.64 -1.04
N GLY A 243 2.35 -14.20 -0.25
CA GLY A 243 3.73 -14.43 -0.69
C GLY A 243 4.50 -13.14 -0.92
N ASP A 244 5.67 -13.24 -1.54
CA ASP A 244 6.53 -12.06 -1.70
C ASP A 244 6.04 -11.11 -2.81
N VAL A 245 5.27 -11.58 -3.77
CA VAL A 245 4.62 -10.71 -4.75
C VAL A 245 3.60 -9.77 -4.09
N GLY A 246 2.86 -10.24 -3.08
CA GLY A 246 1.95 -9.40 -2.29
C GLY A 246 2.65 -8.64 -1.15
N ASN A 247 3.81 -9.13 -0.67
CA ASN A 247 4.56 -8.44 0.38
C ASN A 247 5.42 -7.31 -0.19
N GLN A 248 6.52 -7.63 -0.87
CA GLN A 248 7.40 -6.62 -1.48
C GLN A 248 6.93 -6.24 -2.88
N GLY A 249 6.62 -7.23 -3.70
CA GLY A 249 6.37 -7.06 -5.14
C GLY A 249 5.20 -6.16 -5.50
N ILE A 250 4.32 -5.86 -4.55
CA ILE A 250 3.23 -4.91 -4.75
C ILE A 250 3.74 -3.49 -5.04
N HIS A 251 4.87 -3.08 -4.47
CA HIS A 251 5.47 -1.78 -4.77
C HIS A 251 5.96 -1.72 -6.21
N GLU A 252 6.59 -2.80 -6.67
CA GLU A 252 7.14 -2.91 -8.01
C GLU A 252 6.03 -3.04 -9.05
N THR A 253 4.96 -3.82 -8.79
CA THR A 253 3.83 -3.93 -9.72
C THR A 253 3.01 -2.64 -9.80
N ASP A 254 2.80 -1.96 -8.68
CA ASP A 254 2.15 -0.64 -8.64
C ASP A 254 2.92 0.38 -9.48
N LEU A 255 4.24 0.40 -9.33
CA LEU A 255 5.09 1.31 -10.07
C LEU A 255 5.12 0.99 -11.58
N CYS A 256 5.16 -0.31 -11.95
CA CYS A 256 5.02 -0.74 -13.33
C CYS A 256 3.73 -0.23 -13.96
N MET A 257 2.59 -0.41 -13.29
CA MET A 257 1.29 0.06 -13.75
C MET A 257 1.27 1.58 -13.91
N TRP A 258 1.78 2.29 -12.91
CA TRP A 258 1.84 3.75 -12.91
C TRP A 258 2.74 4.29 -14.04
N GLY A 259 3.93 3.71 -14.24
CA GLY A 259 4.85 4.12 -15.29
C GLY A 259 4.36 3.80 -16.69
N LEU A 260 3.74 2.63 -16.89
CA LEU A 260 3.16 2.25 -18.17
C LEU A 260 1.80 2.91 -18.47
N ASP A 261 1.13 3.53 -17.50
CA ASP A 261 -0.23 4.03 -17.64
C ASP A 261 -1.22 2.93 -18.05
N VAL A 262 -1.32 1.91 -17.21
CA VAL A 262 -2.22 0.78 -17.44
C VAL A 262 -3.00 0.46 -16.16
N GLY A 263 -4.19 -0.11 -16.34
CA GLY A 263 -4.99 -0.68 -15.28
C GLY A 263 -4.70 -2.17 -15.06
N LEU A 264 -5.73 -2.97 -14.80
CA LEU A 264 -5.59 -4.42 -14.68
C LEU A 264 -5.34 -5.07 -16.06
N PRO A 265 -4.57 -6.18 -16.11
CA PRO A 265 -4.19 -6.85 -17.35
C PRO A 265 -5.34 -7.67 -17.96
N GLU A 266 -5.27 -7.94 -19.26
CA GLU A 266 -6.21 -8.82 -19.97
C GLU A 266 -5.77 -10.29 -19.93
N THR A 267 -4.48 -10.56 -19.84
CA THR A 267 -3.94 -11.93 -19.78
C THR A 267 -2.84 -12.02 -18.75
N ILE A 268 -2.89 -13.06 -17.92
CA ILE A 268 -1.94 -13.31 -16.84
C ILE A 268 -1.37 -14.70 -16.97
N THR A 269 -0.03 -14.80 -16.97
CA THR A 269 0.69 -16.08 -16.96
C THR A 269 1.73 -16.05 -15.87
N ALA A 270 1.66 -17.01 -14.93
CA ALA A 270 2.61 -17.12 -13.86
C ALA A 270 3.15 -18.55 -13.74
N ALA A 271 4.46 -18.65 -13.48
CA ALA A 271 5.15 -19.93 -13.25
C ALA A 271 6.16 -19.74 -12.12
N GLY A 272 6.39 -20.79 -11.34
CA GLY A 272 7.31 -20.76 -10.23
C GLY A 272 7.20 -21.98 -9.32
N GLY A 273 7.73 -21.86 -8.11
CA GLY A 273 7.68 -22.95 -7.14
C GLY A 273 8.57 -22.72 -5.93
N LYS A 274 8.67 -23.78 -5.12
CA LYS A 274 9.62 -23.88 -4.02
C LYS A 274 10.80 -24.73 -4.51
N TYR A 275 11.97 -24.13 -4.58
CA TYR A 275 13.16 -24.78 -5.17
C TYR A 275 14.38 -24.77 -4.24
N LEU A 276 14.33 -23.94 -3.21
CA LEU A 276 15.50 -23.72 -2.35
C LEU A 276 15.31 -24.33 -0.96
N TRP A 277 14.12 -24.19 -0.36
CA TRP A 277 13.85 -24.66 0.99
C TRP A 277 12.76 -25.73 1.03
N ASN A 278 12.98 -26.76 1.85
CA ASN A 278 11.96 -27.75 2.17
C ASN A 278 11.31 -27.40 3.51
N ASP A 279 10.56 -26.31 3.55
CA ASP A 279 9.91 -25.79 4.74
C ASP A 279 8.39 -25.71 4.59
N CYS A 280 7.71 -25.20 5.62
CA CYS A 280 6.26 -25.15 5.67
C CYS A 280 5.62 -23.95 4.94
N LYS A 281 6.37 -23.11 4.21
CA LYS A 281 5.78 -22.06 3.37
C LYS A 281 4.82 -22.66 2.35
N GLU A 282 3.66 -22.05 2.18
CA GLU A 282 2.68 -22.44 1.16
C GLU A 282 2.90 -21.65 -0.16
N THR A 283 3.48 -20.45 -0.07
CA THR A 283 3.70 -19.56 -1.23
C THR A 283 5.00 -19.92 -1.96
N PRO A 284 5.10 -19.64 -3.28
CA PRO A 284 6.32 -19.90 -4.03
C PRO A 284 7.48 -19.02 -3.55
N GLU A 285 8.68 -19.55 -3.61
CA GLU A 285 9.93 -18.82 -3.38
C GLU A 285 10.38 -18.09 -4.63
N VAL A 286 10.24 -18.75 -5.77
CA VAL A 286 10.50 -18.17 -7.09
C VAL A 286 9.18 -18.05 -7.82
N LEU A 287 8.89 -16.86 -8.31
CA LEU A 287 7.68 -16.60 -9.10
C LEU A 287 8.02 -15.63 -10.24
N SER A 288 7.77 -16.06 -11.46
CA SER A 288 7.81 -15.22 -12.65
C SER A 288 6.38 -15.02 -13.16
N THR A 289 5.97 -13.77 -13.35
CA THR A 289 4.63 -13.45 -13.83
C THR A 289 4.71 -12.47 -15.00
N THR A 290 3.93 -12.73 -16.04
CA THR A 290 3.73 -11.83 -17.19
C THR A 290 2.29 -11.37 -17.22
N TYR A 291 2.10 -10.05 -17.27
CA TYR A 291 0.81 -9.38 -17.39
C TYR A 291 0.76 -8.67 -18.74
N ASN A 292 -0.15 -9.10 -19.63
CA ASN A 292 -0.25 -8.57 -20.99
C ASN A 292 -1.43 -7.60 -21.12
N TYR A 293 -1.15 -6.54 -21.87
CA TYR A 293 -2.08 -5.47 -22.23
C TYR A 293 -2.10 -5.33 -23.75
N PRO A 294 -2.66 -6.32 -24.49
CA PRO A 294 -2.57 -6.37 -25.95
C PRO A 294 -3.17 -5.15 -26.64
N LYS A 295 -4.26 -4.59 -26.11
CA LYS A 295 -4.88 -3.39 -26.68
C LYS A 295 -4.00 -2.15 -26.57
N GLN A 296 -3.18 -2.05 -25.51
CA GLN A 296 -2.24 -0.95 -25.31
C GLN A 296 -0.86 -1.22 -25.92
N GLY A 297 -0.59 -2.47 -26.38
CA GLY A 297 0.72 -2.90 -26.84
C GLY A 297 1.79 -2.84 -25.75
N LYS A 298 1.44 -3.24 -24.52
CA LYS A 298 2.29 -3.16 -23.34
C LYS A 298 2.36 -4.48 -22.58
N VAL A 299 3.43 -4.66 -21.80
CA VAL A 299 3.63 -5.84 -20.96
C VAL A 299 4.33 -5.46 -19.65
N ILE A 300 3.91 -6.09 -18.57
CA ILE A 300 4.62 -6.08 -17.28
C ILE A 300 5.19 -7.49 -17.03
N GLN A 301 6.45 -7.55 -16.67
CA GLN A 301 7.07 -8.75 -16.11
C GLN A 301 7.38 -8.51 -14.64
N MET A 302 7.06 -9.48 -13.79
CA MET A 302 7.37 -9.44 -12.37
C MET A 302 8.12 -10.69 -11.98
N GLU A 303 9.23 -10.52 -11.26
CA GLU A 303 10.03 -11.65 -10.81
C GLU A 303 10.37 -11.54 -9.31
N VAL A 304 10.12 -12.63 -8.61
CA VAL A 304 10.48 -12.83 -7.20
C VAL A 304 11.52 -13.93 -7.10
N ARG A 305 12.60 -13.69 -6.33
CA ARG A 305 13.61 -14.69 -5.96
C ARG A 305 13.99 -14.56 -4.49
N PRO A 306 14.19 -15.67 -3.75
CA PRO A 306 14.45 -15.60 -2.30
C PRO A 306 15.93 -15.30 -1.97
N TRP A 307 16.78 -15.16 -2.97
CA TRP A 307 18.22 -14.99 -2.82
C TRP A 307 18.76 -13.82 -3.64
N MET A 308 19.55 -12.95 -2.98
CA MET A 308 20.22 -11.80 -3.62
C MET A 308 21.61 -12.21 -4.12
N THR A 309 21.69 -13.03 -5.16
CA THR A 309 22.98 -13.46 -5.70
C THR A 309 23.51 -12.54 -6.79
N ASN A 310 22.64 -11.80 -7.46
CA ASN A 310 22.98 -10.90 -8.55
C ASN A 310 21.96 -9.76 -8.68
N LYS A 311 22.44 -8.67 -9.25
CA LYS A 311 21.60 -7.52 -9.63
C LYS A 311 21.40 -7.54 -11.15
N GLU A 312 20.24 -7.07 -11.59
CA GLU A 312 19.98 -6.82 -13.00
C GLU A 312 19.95 -5.31 -13.25
N ASP A 313 20.83 -4.83 -14.08
CA ASP A 313 21.09 -3.38 -14.28
C ASP A 313 21.25 -2.59 -12.97
N GLY A 314 21.84 -3.23 -11.94
CA GLY A 314 22.01 -2.67 -10.61
C GLY A 314 20.80 -2.77 -9.70
N VAL A 315 19.69 -3.39 -10.13
CA VAL A 315 18.44 -3.54 -9.37
C VAL A 315 18.37 -4.89 -8.66
N GLU A 316 18.10 -4.86 -7.36
CA GLU A 316 17.69 -6.03 -6.56
C GLU A 316 16.19 -5.97 -6.29
N VAL A 317 15.73 -4.81 -5.81
CA VAL A 317 14.32 -4.51 -5.54
C VAL A 317 14.01 -3.19 -6.21
N GLY A 318 13.18 -3.23 -7.25
CA GLY A 318 12.83 -2.05 -8.02
C GLY A 318 12.30 -2.36 -9.41
N ASN A 319 12.47 -1.39 -10.32
CA ASN A 319 11.83 -1.46 -11.64
C ASN A 319 12.77 -1.05 -12.76
N ILE A 320 12.54 -1.63 -13.94
CA ILE A 320 13.16 -1.20 -15.20
C ILE A 320 12.04 -0.96 -16.21
N PHE A 321 12.04 0.22 -16.83
CA PHE A 321 11.14 0.60 -17.92
C PHE A 321 11.89 0.64 -19.23
N TYR A 322 11.36 -0.02 -20.26
CA TYR A 322 11.97 -0.12 -21.57
C TYR A 322 11.16 0.67 -22.60
N GLY A 323 11.81 1.62 -23.26
CA GLY A 323 11.28 2.41 -24.35
C GLY A 323 12.06 2.20 -25.65
N ASP A 324 11.57 2.74 -26.75
CA ASP A 324 12.22 2.62 -28.06
C ASP A 324 13.39 3.59 -28.27
N LYS A 325 13.63 4.51 -27.29
CA LYS A 325 14.77 5.45 -27.30
C LYS A 325 15.68 5.33 -26.09
N GLY A 326 15.44 4.40 -25.20
CA GLY A 326 16.24 4.19 -24.00
C GLY A 326 15.51 3.37 -22.94
N TYR A 327 16.07 3.36 -21.73
CA TYR A 327 15.45 2.69 -20.59
C TYR A 327 15.67 3.51 -19.31
N MET A 328 14.81 3.25 -18.32
CA MET A 328 14.87 3.88 -17.02
C MET A 328 14.92 2.82 -15.93
N VAL A 329 15.82 3.01 -14.98
CA VAL A 329 16.02 2.13 -13.81
C VAL A 329 15.56 2.86 -12.57
N ILE A 330 14.71 2.24 -11.76
CA ILE A 330 14.30 2.69 -10.43
C ILE A 330 14.79 1.63 -9.44
N ASN A 331 15.67 2.03 -8.53
CA ASN A 331 16.26 1.14 -7.54
C ASN A 331 15.80 1.54 -6.13
N GLY A 332 14.97 0.70 -5.50
CA GLY A 332 14.35 1.02 -4.22
C GLY A 332 13.26 2.10 -4.32
N TYR A 333 13.19 3.00 -3.33
CA TYR A 333 12.03 3.87 -3.13
C TYR A 333 12.22 5.33 -3.53
N ASN A 334 13.48 5.79 -3.77
CA ASN A 334 13.77 7.21 -3.89
C ASN A 334 14.78 7.56 -5.00
N ASP A 335 15.10 6.61 -5.87
CA ASP A 335 16.18 6.77 -6.84
C ASP A 335 15.73 6.32 -8.24
N TYR A 336 16.05 7.15 -9.26
CA TYR A 336 15.95 6.70 -10.64
C TYR A 336 17.15 7.16 -11.46
N LYS A 337 17.44 6.42 -12.53
CA LYS A 337 18.45 6.73 -13.55
C LYS A 337 17.89 6.41 -14.93
N THR A 338 18.30 7.20 -15.93
CA THR A 338 17.93 6.96 -17.33
C THR A 338 19.15 6.74 -18.20
N TYR A 339 18.97 5.94 -19.23
CA TYR A 339 19.99 5.62 -20.22
C TYR A 339 19.37 5.77 -21.61
N LEU A 340 19.97 6.62 -22.46
CA LEU A 340 19.40 7.05 -23.73
C LEU A 340 20.18 6.49 -24.91
N GLY A 341 19.47 6.18 -25.98
CA GLY A 341 20.06 5.70 -27.23
C GLY A 341 20.73 4.33 -27.11
N LYS A 342 21.29 3.87 -28.23
CA LYS A 342 21.97 2.56 -28.34
C LYS A 342 23.23 2.47 -27.49
N ASN A 343 23.89 3.60 -27.26
CA ASN A 343 25.14 3.67 -26.49
C ASN A 343 24.91 3.78 -24.99
N ARG A 344 23.64 3.77 -24.52
CA ARG A 344 23.28 3.89 -23.12
C ARG A 344 23.83 5.17 -22.45
N GLU A 345 23.75 6.29 -23.17
CA GLU A 345 24.21 7.56 -22.67
C GLU A 345 23.43 7.95 -21.40
N PRO A 346 24.11 8.37 -20.31
CA PRO A 346 23.42 8.80 -19.10
C PRO A 346 22.49 9.97 -19.38
N GLY A 347 21.23 9.82 -18.98
CA GLY A 347 20.21 10.87 -19.00
C GLY A 347 19.89 11.37 -17.60
N PRO A 348 18.74 12.05 -17.42
CA PRO A 348 18.26 12.50 -16.12
C PRO A 348 18.26 11.41 -15.05
N ALA A 349 18.67 11.81 -13.85
CA ALA A 349 18.72 10.94 -12.67
C ALA A 349 18.44 11.77 -11.41
N ARG A 350 17.83 11.17 -10.40
CA ARG A 350 17.59 11.84 -9.12
C ARG A 350 17.48 10.84 -7.97
N ASN A 351 17.89 11.30 -6.79
CA ASN A 351 17.59 10.63 -5.50
C ASN A 351 16.95 11.65 -4.58
N ALA A 352 15.67 11.47 -4.26
CA ALA A 352 14.91 12.34 -3.36
C ALA A 352 13.67 11.60 -2.85
N GLY A 353 13.50 11.56 -1.54
CA GLY A 353 12.32 10.98 -0.90
C GLY A 353 11.11 11.90 -0.87
N GLY A 354 10.13 11.53 -0.07
CA GLY A 354 8.93 12.31 0.25
C GLY A 354 8.27 11.77 1.52
N ASP A 355 7.31 12.52 2.04
CA ASP A 355 6.59 12.17 3.26
C ASP A 355 5.16 11.73 2.96
N HIS A 356 4.95 10.42 3.01
CA HIS A 356 3.67 9.80 2.71
C HIS A 356 2.66 9.94 3.86
N TYR A 357 3.14 10.01 5.11
CA TYR A 357 2.28 10.26 6.27
C TYR A 357 1.78 11.70 6.27
N LYS A 358 2.66 12.66 5.95
CA LYS A 358 2.28 14.06 5.78
C LYS A 358 1.25 14.22 4.67
N ASN A 359 1.43 13.58 3.53
CA ASN A 359 0.48 13.61 2.43
C ASN A 359 -0.92 13.13 2.85
N PHE A 360 -1.00 12.05 3.65
CA PHE A 360 -2.28 11.60 4.22
C PHE A 360 -2.92 12.65 5.12
N ILE A 361 -2.17 13.19 6.08
CA ILE A 361 -2.67 14.18 7.03
C ILE A 361 -3.12 15.46 6.32
N ASP A 362 -2.37 15.92 5.32
CA ASP A 362 -2.74 17.10 4.52
C ASP A 362 -4.07 16.88 3.78
N ALA A 363 -4.26 15.70 3.18
CA ALA A 363 -5.52 15.36 2.50
C ALA A 363 -6.70 15.29 3.47
N VAL A 364 -6.51 14.70 4.67
CA VAL A 364 -7.55 14.62 5.71
C VAL A 364 -7.95 16.02 6.20
N ARG A 365 -6.97 16.88 6.48
CA ARG A 365 -7.21 18.26 6.91
C ARG A 365 -7.94 19.10 5.86
N ALA A 366 -7.55 18.93 4.61
CA ALA A 366 -8.19 19.58 3.47
C ALA A 366 -9.57 18.97 3.13
N LYS A 367 -9.91 17.78 3.66
CA LYS A 367 -11.06 16.96 3.26
C LYS A 367 -11.10 16.72 1.75
N ASP A 368 -9.92 16.56 1.15
CA ASP A 368 -9.74 16.42 -0.29
C ASP A 368 -8.93 15.16 -0.64
N LYS A 369 -9.64 14.14 -1.11
CA LYS A 369 -9.04 12.86 -1.53
C LYS A 369 -8.16 12.98 -2.79
N SER A 370 -8.30 14.05 -3.57
CA SER A 370 -7.50 14.26 -4.78
C SER A 370 -6.03 14.56 -4.46
N LEU A 371 -5.73 14.98 -3.22
CA LEU A 371 -4.37 15.22 -2.74
C LEU A 371 -3.60 13.93 -2.43
N LEU A 372 -4.29 12.79 -2.33
CA LEU A 372 -3.64 11.52 -1.98
C LEU A 372 -2.72 11.02 -3.10
N ASN A 373 -1.50 10.67 -2.74
CA ASN A 373 -0.55 10.02 -3.66
C ASN A 373 -0.87 8.53 -3.89
N GLY A 374 -1.48 7.87 -2.90
CA GLY A 374 -1.90 6.47 -2.96
C GLY A 374 -3.39 6.29 -2.61
N PRO A 375 -4.35 6.84 -3.41
CA PRO A 375 -5.78 6.75 -3.10
C PRO A 375 -6.29 5.31 -3.17
N VAL A 376 -7.44 5.06 -2.55
CA VAL A 376 -8.03 3.72 -2.37
C VAL A 376 -8.23 2.93 -3.67
N GLU A 377 -8.57 3.58 -4.79
CA GLU A 377 -8.71 2.90 -6.09
C GLU A 377 -7.35 2.36 -6.56
N THR A 378 -6.29 3.17 -6.44
CA THR A 378 -4.92 2.73 -6.72
C THR A 378 -4.51 1.57 -5.80
N ALA A 379 -4.89 1.62 -4.53
CA ALA A 379 -4.65 0.56 -3.58
C ALA A 379 -5.27 -0.78 -4.01
N HIS A 380 -6.51 -0.73 -4.47
CA HIS A 380 -7.22 -1.88 -5.01
C HIS A 380 -6.51 -2.44 -6.25
N LEU A 381 -6.20 -1.60 -7.24
CA LEU A 381 -5.54 -2.02 -8.47
C LEU A 381 -4.16 -2.64 -8.21
N ALA A 382 -3.36 -2.00 -7.36
CA ALA A 382 -2.03 -2.47 -7.00
C ALA A 382 -2.04 -3.83 -6.26
N ALA A 383 -3.02 -4.05 -5.37
CA ALA A 383 -3.21 -5.34 -4.73
C ALA A 383 -3.73 -6.39 -5.73
N SER A 384 -4.69 -6.01 -6.56
CA SER A 384 -5.33 -6.92 -7.53
C SER A 384 -4.36 -7.54 -8.50
N ILE A 385 -3.43 -6.78 -9.08
CA ILE A 385 -2.46 -7.34 -10.03
C ILE A 385 -1.59 -8.42 -9.39
N ALA A 386 -1.16 -8.25 -8.13
CA ALA A 386 -0.42 -9.26 -7.39
C ALA A 386 -1.27 -10.52 -7.15
N HIS A 387 -2.55 -10.34 -6.78
CA HIS A 387 -3.47 -11.47 -6.59
C HIS A 387 -3.74 -12.25 -7.88
N LEU A 388 -3.93 -11.57 -9.03
CA LEU A 388 -4.11 -12.21 -10.33
C LEU A 388 -2.90 -13.08 -10.70
N GLY A 389 -1.67 -12.62 -10.42
CA GLY A 389 -0.45 -13.43 -10.59
C GLY A 389 -0.46 -14.68 -9.71
N ASN A 390 -0.81 -14.54 -8.44
CA ASN A 390 -0.92 -15.67 -7.50
C ASN A 390 -2.01 -16.67 -7.94
N ILE A 391 -3.14 -16.22 -8.46
CA ILE A 391 -4.21 -17.10 -8.95
C ILE A 391 -3.72 -17.89 -10.17
N SER A 392 -3.07 -17.25 -11.15
CA SER A 392 -2.49 -17.94 -12.30
C SER A 392 -1.45 -18.99 -11.91
N TYR A 393 -0.56 -18.66 -10.94
CA TYR A 393 0.40 -19.61 -10.39
C TYR A 393 -0.29 -20.83 -9.74
N ARG A 394 -1.26 -20.58 -8.85
CA ARG A 394 -1.95 -21.64 -8.10
C ARG A 394 -2.76 -22.57 -9.00
N LEU A 395 -3.27 -22.07 -10.12
CA LEU A 395 -4.01 -22.84 -11.11
C LEU A 395 -3.11 -23.47 -12.19
N GLY A 396 -1.83 -23.06 -12.27
CA GLY A 396 -0.85 -23.59 -13.20
C GLY A 396 -1.16 -23.34 -14.66
N ARG A 397 -1.90 -22.24 -14.99
CA ARG A 397 -2.30 -21.92 -16.36
C ARG A 397 -2.40 -20.42 -16.63
N THR A 398 -2.31 -20.06 -17.91
CA THR A 398 -2.65 -18.72 -18.38
C THR A 398 -4.14 -18.43 -18.15
N LEU A 399 -4.43 -17.23 -17.65
CA LEU A 399 -5.79 -16.78 -17.37
C LEU A 399 -6.14 -15.56 -18.22
N HIS A 400 -7.39 -15.47 -18.67
CA HIS A 400 -7.96 -14.33 -19.37
C HIS A 400 -8.89 -13.56 -18.44
N PHE A 401 -8.67 -12.26 -18.33
CA PHE A 401 -9.36 -11.41 -17.36
C PHE A 401 -10.06 -10.25 -18.08
N ASP A 402 -11.26 -9.93 -17.65
CA ASP A 402 -11.98 -8.72 -18.06
C ASP A 402 -11.74 -7.62 -17.02
N PRO A 403 -10.87 -6.61 -17.32
CA PRO A 403 -10.55 -5.56 -16.36
C PRO A 403 -11.72 -4.67 -15.96
N THR A 404 -12.76 -4.60 -16.81
CA THR A 404 -13.94 -3.78 -16.55
C THR A 404 -14.91 -4.46 -15.60
N LYS A 405 -15.04 -5.79 -15.73
CA LYS A 405 -15.91 -6.60 -14.86
C LYS A 405 -15.18 -7.13 -13.62
N GLU A 406 -13.88 -6.98 -13.59
CA GLU A 406 -12.99 -7.56 -12.60
C GLU A 406 -13.24 -9.07 -12.40
N SER A 407 -13.31 -9.81 -13.49
CA SER A 407 -13.60 -11.25 -13.48
C SER A 407 -12.86 -12.00 -14.57
N PHE A 408 -12.55 -13.26 -14.32
CA PHE A 408 -11.96 -14.14 -15.34
C PHE A 408 -13.00 -14.57 -16.36
N VAL A 409 -12.61 -14.52 -17.64
CA VAL A 409 -13.51 -14.80 -18.77
C VAL A 409 -13.74 -16.30 -18.88
N GLY A 410 -14.98 -16.74 -18.59
CA GLY A 410 -15.38 -18.14 -18.73
C GLY A 410 -14.73 -19.14 -17.76
N ASP A 411 -14.00 -18.67 -16.75
CA ASP A 411 -13.25 -19.52 -15.81
C ASP A 411 -13.83 -19.46 -14.41
N LYS A 412 -14.70 -20.43 -14.08
CA LYS A 412 -15.39 -20.49 -12.78
C LYS A 412 -14.43 -20.76 -11.60
N GLU A 413 -13.40 -21.59 -11.84
CA GLU A 413 -12.43 -21.94 -10.80
C GLU A 413 -11.57 -20.72 -10.43
N ALA A 414 -11.06 -19.99 -11.42
CA ALA A 414 -10.33 -18.76 -11.20
C ALA A 414 -11.22 -17.68 -10.54
N ASN A 415 -12.47 -17.54 -10.95
CA ASN A 415 -13.41 -16.58 -10.35
C ASN A 415 -13.72 -16.90 -8.89
N ALA A 416 -13.76 -18.16 -8.49
CA ALA A 416 -13.94 -18.54 -7.09
C ALA A 416 -12.75 -18.07 -6.19
N MET A 417 -11.59 -17.83 -6.77
CA MET A 417 -10.40 -17.34 -6.06
C MET A 417 -10.31 -15.81 -5.95
N LEU A 418 -11.25 -15.07 -6.54
CA LEU A 418 -11.33 -13.60 -6.39
C LEU A 418 -11.86 -13.17 -5.02
N THR A 419 -12.38 -14.10 -4.25
CA THR A 419 -12.86 -13.95 -2.88
C THR A 419 -12.48 -15.17 -2.04
N ARG A 420 -12.96 -15.24 -0.81
CA ARG A 420 -12.77 -16.41 0.08
C ARG A 420 -13.94 -16.57 1.03
N LYS A 421 -13.99 -17.68 1.74
CA LYS A 421 -14.90 -17.84 2.89
C LYS A 421 -14.36 -17.02 4.05
N TYR A 422 -15.25 -16.24 4.68
CA TYR A 422 -14.92 -15.47 5.88
C TYR A 422 -15.40 -16.21 7.13
N ARG A 423 -14.72 -15.98 8.25
CA ARG A 423 -15.07 -16.52 9.56
C ARG A 423 -15.95 -15.52 10.32
N ALA A 424 -17.18 -15.91 10.64
CA ALA A 424 -18.05 -15.06 11.46
C ALA A 424 -17.45 -14.82 12.86
N PRO A 425 -17.59 -13.62 13.46
CA PRO A 425 -18.33 -12.46 12.95
C PRO A 425 -17.51 -11.54 12.00
N PHE A 426 -16.31 -11.92 11.63
CA PHE A 426 -15.33 -11.12 10.86
C PHE A 426 -15.57 -11.27 9.34
N VAL A 427 -16.72 -10.84 8.86
CA VAL A 427 -17.14 -11.04 7.47
C VAL A 427 -17.03 -9.72 6.70
N VAL A 428 -16.35 -9.74 5.55
CA VAL A 428 -16.40 -8.62 4.60
C VAL A 428 -17.79 -8.61 3.96
N PRO A 429 -18.56 -7.51 4.08
CA PRO A 429 -19.95 -7.49 3.65
C PRO A 429 -20.08 -7.43 2.13
N ASP A 430 -21.10 -8.10 1.58
CA ASP A 430 -21.47 -7.97 0.16
C ASP A 430 -21.97 -6.56 -0.19
N LYS A 431 -22.62 -5.92 0.78
CA LYS A 431 -23.07 -4.52 0.68
C LYS A 431 -22.46 -3.71 1.83
N VAL A 432 -21.61 -2.79 1.49
CA VAL A 432 -20.98 -1.87 2.46
C VAL A 432 -21.87 -0.68 2.80
#